data_8df6b8e8e340f231227170149aaab3a2
#
_entry.id   8df6b8e8e340f231227170149aaab3a2
#
_cell.length_a   1.000
_cell.length_b   1.000
_cell.length_c   1.000
_cell.angle_alpha   90.00
_cell.angle_beta   90.00
_cell.angle_gamma   90.00
#
_symmetry.space_group_name_H-M   'P 1'
#
loop_
_entity.id
_entity.type
_entity.pdbx_description
1 polymer ?
#
loop_
_entity_poly.entity_id
_entity_poly.type
_entity_poly.pdbx_seq_one_letter_code
_entity_poly.pdbx_strand_id
1 'polypeptide(L)'
;MKRLPYVALALLFVLLLPAWSGAQNVQSYVDQGIKASQSGRYDQALEAFDQALKLKPNDPAIVTYKGIVFYAQGKDDLALKQFEAALKLNPNFGRAYYQRAMILEKQEKFDQAVADLRKAKSLGYNVEPNFIALMETKAAAQR
;
A
#
# COMPACT_ATOMS: atom_id res chain seq x y z
N MET A 1 24.96 -38.51 -38.67
CA MET A 1 23.85 -37.62 -38.27
C MET A 1 23.81 -37.53 -36.78
N LYS A 2 24.30 -36.43 -36.19
CA LYS A 2 24.30 -36.22 -34.74
C LYS A 2 22.97 -35.59 -34.35
N ARG A 3 22.10 -36.34 -33.66
CA ARG A 3 20.87 -35.81 -33.07
C ARG A 3 21.29 -35.00 -31.83
N LEU A 4 21.19 -33.68 -31.92
CA LEU A 4 21.35 -32.81 -30.74
C LEU A 4 20.17 -33.07 -29.77
N PRO A 5 20.47 -33.22 -28.48
CA PRO A 5 19.43 -33.59 -27.54
C PRO A 5 18.56 -32.39 -27.23
N TYR A 6 17.29 -32.45 -27.58
CA TYR A 6 16.23 -31.52 -27.14
C TYR A 6 16.10 -31.41 -25.61
N VAL A 7 16.79 -32.30 -24.91
CA VAL A 7 16.80 -32.35 -23.44
C VAL A 7 17.51 -31.14 -22.81
N ALA A 8 18.50 -30.53 -23.50
CA ALA A 8 19.22 -29.39 -23.00
C ALA A 8 18.40 -28.08 -23.02
N LEU A 9 17.45 -27.95 -23.94
CA LEU A 9 16.56 -26.78 -24.01
C LEU A 9 15.42 -26.85 -22.98
N ALA A 10 14.98 -28.06 -22.60
CA ALA A 10 13.96 -28.24 -21.59
C ALA A 10 14.46 -27.91 -20.18
N LEU A 11 15.75 -28.15 -19.89
CA LEU A 11 16.35 -27.86 -18.60
C LEU A 11 16.58 -26.37 -18.35
N LEU A 12 16.79 -25.57 -19.41
CA LEU A 12 16.91 -24.10 -19.32
C LEU A 12 15.55 -23.43 -19.05
N PHE A 13 14.44 -24.05 -19.49
CA PHE A 13 13.10 -23.51 -19.28
C PHE A 13 12.60 -23.75 -17.85
N VAL A 14 13.06 -24.82 -17.19
CA VAL A 14 12.64 -25.16 -15.80
C VAL A 14 13.30 -24.25 -14.77
N LEU A 15 14.46 -23.64 -15.05
CA LEU A 15 15.15 -22.75 -14.11
C LEU A 15 14.60 -21.31 -14.10
N LEU A 16 13.75 -20.93 -15.06
CA LEU A 16 13.12 -19.61 -15.10
C LEU A 16 11.71 -19.56 -14.49
N LEU A 17 11.11 -20.72 -14.20
CA LEU A 17 9.73 -20.81 -13.69
C LEU A 17 9.53 -20.38 -12.22
N PRO A 18 10.48 -20.56 -11.27
CA PRO A 18 10.20 -20.22 -9.87
C PRO A 18 10.12 -18.72 -9.60
N ALA A 19 10.84 -17.89 -10.37
CA ALA A 19 10.80 -16.43 -10.17
C ALA A 19 9.48 -15.80 -10.67
N TRP A 20 8.91 -16.36 -11.74
CA TRP A 20 7.62 -15.87 -12.28
C TRP A 20 6.43 -16.33 -11.42
N SER A 21 6.46 -17.56 -10.91
CA SER A 21 5.37 -18.04 -10.05
C SER A 21 5.29 -17.27 -8.73
N GLY A 22 6.41 -16.85 -8.17
CA GLY A 22 6.46 -16.04 -6.95
C GLY A 22 5.85 -14.65 -7.13
N ALA A 23 6.16 -13.96 -8.23
CA ALA A 23 5.60 -12.64 -8.53
C ALA A 23 4.09 -12.69 -8.79
N GLN A 24 3.62 -13.72 -9.52
CA GLN A 24 2.18 -13.95 -9.73
C GLN A 24 1.45 -14.24 -8.42
N ASN A 25 2.06 -14.97 -7.50
CA ASN A 25 1.45 -15.27 -6.21
C ASN A 25 1.33 -14.02 -5.33
N VAL A 26 2.33 -13.12 -5.30
CA VAL A 26 2.25 -11.85 -4.57
C VAL A 26 1.08 -11.01 -5.08
N GLN A 27 1.00 -10.79 -6.41
CA GLN A 27 -0.06 -9.99 -7.00
C GLN A 27 -1.44 -10.63 -6.76
N SER A 28 -1.56 -11.95 -6.87
CA SER A 28 -2.80 -12.67 -6.58
C SER A 28 -3.27 -12.44 -5.13
N TYR A 29 -2.38 -12.50 -4.15
CA TYR A 29 -2.74 -12.20 -2.77
C TYR A 29 -3.12 -10.73 -2.56
N VAL A 30 -2.42 -9.81 -3.21
CA VAL A 30 -2.78 -8.38 -3.16
C VAL A 30 -4.17 -8.14 -3.73
N ASP A 31 -4.49 -8.72 -4.88
CA ASP A 31 -5.80 -8.59 -5.52
C ASP A 31 -6.92 -9.21 -4.68
N GLN A 32 -6.68 -10.38 -4.06
CA GLN A 32 -7.60 -10.99 -3.11
C GLN A 32 -7.85 -10.10 -1.90
N GLY A 33 -6.79 -9.52 -1.33
CA GLY A 33 -6.88 -8.59 -0.22
C GLY A 33 -7.70 -7.35 -0.55
N ILE A 34 -7.45 -6.73 -1.70
CA ILE A 34 -8.20 -5.56 -2.18
C ILE A 34 -9.69 -5.92 -2.36
N LYS A 35 -9.98 -7.02 -3.05
CA LYS A 35 -11.36 -7.48 -3.29
C LYS A 35 -12.09 -7.81 -1.99
N ALA A 36 -11.42 -8.46 -1.05
CA ALA A 36 -11.99 -8.77 0.26
C ALA A 36 -12.28 -7.49 1.04
N SER A 37 -11.36 -6.52 1.05
CA SER A 37 -11.54 -5.22 1.70
C SER A 37 -12.73 -4.44 1.12
N GLN A 38 -12.86 -4.38 -0.20
CA GLN A 38 -13.99 -3.73 -0.88
C GLN A 38 -15.33 -4.39 -0.57
N SER A 39 -15.32 -5.68 -0.24
CA SER A 39 -16.52 -6.44 0.17
C SER A 39 -16.77 -6.41 1.68
N GLY A 40 -16.02 -5.60 2.46
CA GLY A 40 -16.12 -5.52 3.92
C GLY A 40 -15.58 -6.75 4.67
N ARG A 41 -14.94 -7.68 3.96
CA ARG A 41 -14.35 -8.90 4.56
C ARG A 41 -12.92 -8.61 5.04
N TYR A 42 -12.82 -7.78 6.06
CA TYR A 42 -11.56 -7.19 6.52
C TYR A 42 -10.54 -8.21 7.03
N ASP A 43 -10.98 -9.25 7.76
CA ASP A 43 -10.05 -10.27 8.26
C ASP A 43 -9.43 -11.07 7.11
N GLN A 44 -10.23 -11.42 6.10
CA GLN A 44 -9.73 -12.07 4.89
C GLN A 44 -8.79 -11.16 4.09
N ALA A 45 -9.06 -9.85 4.07
CA ALA A 45 -8.16 -8.90 3.42
C ALA A 45 -6.80 -8.84 4.13
N LEU A 46 -6.79 -8.76 5.46
CA LEU A 46 -5.56 -8.74 6.26
C LEU A 46 -4.77 -10.03 6.08
N GLU A 47 -5.43 -11.20 6.09
CA GLU A 47 -4.79 -12.50 5.85
C GLU A 47 -4.13 -12.55 4.47
N ALA A 48 -4.83 -12.11 3.43
CA ALA A 48 -4.29 -12.08 2.07
C ALA A 48 -3.06 -11.16 1.97
N PHE A 49 -3.11 -9.95 2.58
CA PHE A 49 -1.95 -9.06 2.61
C PHE A 49 -0.79 -9.63 3.44
N ASP A 50 -1.05 -10.40 4.50
CA ASP A 50 0.00 -11.10 5.26
C ASP A 50 0.66 -12.20 4.42
N GLN A 51 -0.09 -12.95 3.62
CA GLN A 51 0.49 -13.89 2.65
C GLN A 51 1.35 -13.18 1.60
N ALA A 52 0.88 -12.04 1.08
CA ALA A 52 1.66 -11.23 0.15
C ALA A 52 2.98 -10.74 0.79
N LEU A 53 2.95 -10.29 2.04
CA LEU A 53 4.15 -9.83 2.78
C LEU A 53 5.11 -10.98 3.13
N LYS A 54 4.64 -12.22 3.30
CA LYS A 54 5.55 -13.39 3.44
C LYS A 54 6.37 -13.61 2.18
N LEU A 55 5.79 -13.37 1.01
CA LEU A 55 6.47 -13.52 -0.28
C LEU A 55 7.30 -12.29 -0.65
N LYS A 56 6.84 -11.10 -0.28
CA LYS A 56 7.54 -9.82 -0.52
C LYS A 56 7.57 -9.01 0.77
N PRO A 57 8.49 -9.32 1.69
CA PRO A 57 8.67 -8.56 2.90
C PRO A 57 9.03 -7.10 2.62
N ASN A 58 8.58 -6.18 3.47
CA ASN A 58 8.92 -4.76 3.40
C ASN A 58 8.40 -4.03 2.14
N ASP A 59 7.30 -4.50 1.55
CA ASP A 59 6.63 -3.77 0.47
C ASP A 59 5.75 -2.65 1.05
N PRO A 60 6.07 -1.36 0.83
CA PRO A 60 5.34 -0.24 1.42
C PRO A 60 3.90 -0.15 0.89
N ALA A 61 3.62 -0.63 -0.32
CA ALA A 61 2.27 -0.63 -0.87
C ALA A 61 1.38 -1.63 -0.13
N ILE A 62 1.86 -2.85 0.12
CA ILE A 62 1.10 -3.88 0.85
C ILE A 62 0.87 -3.45 2.30
N VAL A 63 1.90 -2.89 2.96
CA VAL A 63 1.76 -2.34 4.31
C VAL A 63 0.72 -1.20 4.34
N THR A 64 0.70 -0.34 3.32
CA THR A 64 -0.32 0.72 3.21
C THR A 64 -1.71 0.13 3.00
N TYR A 65 -1.88 -0.94 2.21
CA TYR A 65 -3.18 -1.61 2.07
C TYR A 65 -3.69 -2.16 3.40
N LYS A 66 -2.84 -2.76 4.24
CA LYS A 66 -3.23 -3.17 5.60
C LYS A 66 -3.71 -1.98 6.43
N GLY A 67 -3.00 -0.85 6.36
CA GLY A 67 -3.42 0.39 7.01
C GLY A 67 -4.81 0.86 6.56
N ILE A 68 -5.09 0.81 5.26
CA ILE A 68 -6.41 1.16 4.70
C ILE A 68 -7.50 0.23 5.25
N VAL A 69 -7.22 -1.07 5.41
CA VAL A 69 -8.18 -2.00 6.02
C VAL A 69 -8.46 -1.64 7.47
N PHE A 70 -7.43 -1.34 8.27
CA PHE A 70 -7.62 -0.90 9.65
C PHE A 70 -8.42 0.40 9.74
N TYR A 71 -8.16 1.35 8.85
CA TYR A 71 -8.92 2.59 8.76
C TYR A 71 -10.40 2.32 8.45
N ALA A 72 -10.69 1.43 7.51
CA ALA A 72 -12.06 1.02 7.17
C ALA A 72 -12.78 0.31 8.34
N GLN A 73 -12.04 -0.35 9.23
CA GLN A 73 -12.55 -0.92 10.49
C GLN A 73 -12.73 0.13 11.60
N GLY A 74 -12.36 1.40 11.38
CA GLY A 74 -12.35 2.44 12.42
C GLY A 74 -11.21 2.29 13.43
N LYS A 75 -10.21 1.45 13.15
CA LYS A 75 -9.03 1.22 13.99
C LYS A 75 -7.90 2.19 13.62
N ASP A 76 -8.14 3.48 13.84
CA ASP A 76 -7.29 4.58 13.38
C ASP A 76 -5.84 4.47 13.87
N ASP A 77 -5.62 4.08 15.14
CA ASP A 77 -4.26 3.91 15.69
C ASP A 77 -3.46 2.80 15.00
N LEU A 78 -4.13 1.69 14.65
CA LEU A 78 -3.49 0.60 13.90
C LEU A 78 -3.20 1.03 12.46
N ALA A 79 -4.11 1.79 11.85
CA ALA A 79 -3.91 2.33 10.52
C ALA A 79 -2.71 3.29 10.48
N LEU A 80 -2.60 4.22 11.44
CA LEU A 80 -1.46 5.13 11.56
C LEU A 80 -0.13 4.37 11.66
N LYS A 81 -0.06 3.34 12.51
CA LYS A 81 1.13 2.48 12.64
C LYS A 81 1.53 1.86 11.30
N GLN A 82 0.57 1.40 10.49
CA GLN A 82 0.87 0.84 9.17
C GLN A 82 1.37 1.92 8.20
N PHE A 83 0.76 3.11 8.18
CA PHE A 83 1.22 4.19 7.29
C PHE A 83 2.62 4.69 7.69
N GLU A 84 2.90 4.83 8.97
CA GLU A 84 4.24 5.16 9.47
C GLU A 84 5.27 4.08 9.11
N ALA A 85 4.92 2.80 9.24
CA ALA A 85 5.78 1.70 8.82
C ALA A 85 6.05 1.73 7.31
N ALA A 86 5.03 1.99 6.48
CA ALA A 86 5.21 2.15 5.04
C ALA A 86 6.13 3.33 4.70
N LEU A 87 6.02 4.45 5.42
CA LEU A 87 6.88 5.62 5.23
C LEU A 87 8.32 5.41 5.72
N LYS A 88 8.53 4.55 6.73
CA LYS A 88 9.89 4.11 7.13
C LYS A 88 10.53 3.25 6.04
N LEU A 89 9.75 2.38 5.38
CA LEU A 89 10.22 1.56 4.27
C LEU A 89 10.50 2.38 3.02
N ASN A 90 9.64 3.34 2.71
CA ASN A 90 9.81 4.26 1.58
C ASN A 90 9.33 5.67 1.94
N PRO A 91 10.24 6.60 2.29
CA PRO A 91 9.91 7.99 2.61
C PRO A 91 9.31 8.79 1.44
N ASN A 92 9.36 8.25 0.23
CA ASN A 92 8.79 8.88 -0.97
C ASN A 92 7.48 8.22 -1.42
N PHE A 93 6.82 7.46 -0.55
CA PHE A 93 5.57 6.79 -0.89
C PHE A 93 4.36 7.72 -0.66
N GLY A 94 4.03 8.54 -1.65
CA GLY A 94 3.00 9.60 -1.60
C GLY A 94 1.64 9.10 -1.13
N ARG A 95 1.24 7.87 -1.49
CA ARG A 95 -0.02 7.27 -1.05
C ARG A 95 -0.12 7.14 0.47
N ALA A 96 0.95 6.77 1.16
CA ALA A 96 0.93 6.62 2.62
C ALA A 96 0.78 7.98 3.32
N TYR A 97 1.39 9.05 2.80
CA TYR A 97 1.14 10.41 3.30
C TYR A 97 -0.32 10.80 3.14
N TYR A 98 -0.90 10.58 1.97
CA TYR A 98 -2.31 10.88 1.73
C TYR A 98 -3.22 10.14 2.72
N GLN A 99 -3.02 8.85 2.91
CA GLN A 99 -3.81 8.04 3.82
C GLN A 99 -3.65 8.47 5.29
N ARG A 100 -2.43 8.87 5.68
CA ARG A 100 -2.19 9.39 7.03
C ARG A 100 -2.90 10.73 7.24
N ALA A 101 -2.90 11.60 6.23
CA ALA A 101 -3.61 12.87 6.28
C ALA A 101 -5.12 12.71 6.51
N MET A 102 -5.75 11.66 5.96
CA MET A 102 -7.17 11.37 6.20
C MET A 102 -7.46 11.09 7.69
N ILE A 103 -6.56 10.40 8.37
CA ILE A 103 -6.71 10.15 9.81
C ILE A 103 -6.42 11.43 10.61
N LEU A 104 -5.39 12.19 10.21
CA LEU A 104 -5.06 13.45 10.86
C LEU A 104 -6.20 14.47 10.75
N GLU A 105 -6.90 14.53 9.61
CA GLU A 105 -8.12 15.32 9.46
C GLU A 105 -9.19 14.89 10.48
N LYS A 106 -9.46 13.59 10.57
CA LYS A 106 -10.44 13.04 11.52
C LYS A 106 -10.08 13.36 12.99
N GLN A 107 -8.78 13.46 13.28
CA GLN A 107 -8.25 13.85 14.58
C GLN A 107 -8.16 15.39 14.76
N GLU A 108 -8.66 16.17 13.81
CA GLU A 108 -8.61 17.63 13.78
C GLU A 108 -7.18 18.20 13.82
N LYS A 109 -6.17 17.40 13.44
CA LYS A 109 -4.76 17.81 13.33
C LYS A 109 -4.49 18.42 11.94
N PHE A 110 -5.18 19.52 11.63
CA PHE A 110 -5.23 20.05 10.28
C PHE A 110 -3.88 20.54 9.75
N ASP A 111 -3.04 21.17 10.57
CA ASP A 111 -1.70 21.60 10.13
C ASP A 111 -0.84 20.38 9.67
N GLN A 112 -0.92 19.27 10.39
CA GLN A 112 -0.21 18.04 10.03
C GLN A 112 -0.82 17.39 8.77
N ALA A 113 -2.14 17.39 8.66
CA ALA A 113 -2.82 16.90 7.47
C ALA A 113 -2.43 17.70 6.21
N VAL A 114 -2.35 19.02 6.30
CA VAL A 114 -1.87 19.89 5.22
C VAL A 114 -0.43 19.53 4.81
N ALA A 115 0.45 19.35 5.78
CA ALA A 115 1.84 18.98 5.50
C ALA A 115 1.93 17.64 4.75
N ASP A 116 1.18 16.63 5.18
CA ASP A 116 1.14 15.31 4.54
C ASP A 116 0.51 15.38 3.13
N LEU A 117 -0.58 16.11 2.94
CA LEU A 117 -1.22 16.28 1.63
C LEU A 117 -0.29 16.99 0.63
N ARG A 118 0.41 18.03 1.07
CA ARG A 118 1.40 18.72 0.24
C ARG A 118 2.56 17.79 -0.12
N LYS A 119 3.04 16.98 0.83
CA LYS A 119 4.08 15.99 0.59
C LYS A 119 3.61 14.92 -0.40
N ALA A 120 2.41 14.37 -0.23
CA ALA A 120 1.81 13.42 -1.18
C ALA A 120 1.77 14.01 -2.59
N LYS A 121 1.28 15.25 -2.73
CA LYS A 121 1.21 15.97 -4.02
C LYS A 121 2.60 16.16 -4.63
N SER A 122 3.61 16.59 -3.86
CA SER A 122 4.97 16.78 -4.34
C SER A 122 5.63 15.48 -4.82
N LEU A 123 5.16 14.34 -4.34
CA LEU A 123 5.59 12.98 -4.74
C LEU A 123 4.77 12.42 -5.92
N GLY A 124 3.93 13.25 -6.55
CA GLY A 124 3.14 12.86 -7.71
C GLY A 124 1.85 12.11 -7.38
N TYR A 125 1.48 11.98 -6.10
CA TYR A 125 0.18 11.42 -5.75
C TYR A 125 -0.94 12.40 -6.09
N ASN A 126 -2.03 11.93 -6.70
CA ASN A 126 -3.14 12.80 -7.07
C ASN A 126 -3.90 13.25 -5.80
N VAL A 127 -3.73 14.52 -5.44
CA VAL A 127 -4.42 15.16 -4.32
C VAL A 127 -5.25 16.30 -4.87
N GLU A 128 -6.55 16.29 -4.62
CA GLU A 128 -7.45 17.36 -5.04
C GLU A 128 -7.03 18.71 -4.44
N PRO A 129 -6.82 19.74 -5.28
CA PRO A 129 -6.38 21.06 -4.79
C PRO A 129 -7.32 21.66 -3.75
N ASN A 130 -8.63 21.49 -3.94
CA ASN A 130 -9.66 21.99 -3.02
C ASN A 130 -9.58 21.31 -1.64
N PHE A 131 -9.10 20.07 -1.57
CA PHE A 131 -8.95 19.37 -0.30
C PHE A 131 -7.84 19.99 0.55
N ILE A 132 -6.70 20.34 -0.07
CA ILE A 132 -5.62 21.05 0.63
C ILE A 132 -6.12 22.41 1.13
N ALA A 133 -6.79 23.21 0.29
CA ALA A 133 -7.32 24.52 0.65
C ALA A 133 -8.34 24.44 1.80
N LEU A 134 -9.19 23.41 1.79
CA LEU A 134 -10.14 23.15 2.89
C LEU A 134 -9.40 22.88 4.21
N MET A 135 -8.36 22.05 4.19
CA MET A 135 -7.58 21.74 5.40
C MET A 135 -6.84 22.98 5.90
N GLU A 136 -6.30 23.83 5.01
CA GLU A 136 -5.68 25.10 5.36
C GLU A 136 -6.67 26.05 6.03
N THR A 137 -7.90 26.13 5.51
CA THR A 137 -8.98 26.93 6.12
C THR A 137 -9.35 26.43 7.51
N LYS A 138 -9.51 25.11 7.68
CA LYS A 138 -9.77 24.49 8.99
C LYS A 138 -8.63 24.74 9.97
N ALA A 139 -7.37 24.61 9.53
CA ALA A 139 -6.20 24.90 10.35
C ALA A 139 -6.16 26.37 10.80
N ALA A 140 -6.48 27.31 9.92
CA ALA A 140 -6.52 28.72 10.25
C ALA A 140 -7.63 29.06 11.28
N ALA A 141 -8.74 28.37 11.21
CA ALA A 141 -9.86 28.57 12.14
C ALA A 141 -9.59 28.04 13.57
N GLN A 142 -8.56 27.20 13.77
CA GLN A 142 -8.15 26.70 15.08
C GLN A 142 -7.09 27.57 15.80
N ARG A 143 -6.55 28.61 15.12
CA ARG A 143 -5.52 29.51 15.65
C ARG A 143 -6.17 30.74 16.30
#